data_f07ae97b6fd9b238525dd7b2d3c3ed2b
#
_entry.id   f07ae97b6fd9b238525dd7b2d3c3ed2b
#
_cell.length_a   1.000
_cell.length_b   1.000
_cell.length_c   1.000
_cell.angle_alpha   90.00
_cell.angle_beta   90.00
_cell.angle_gamma   90.00
#
_symmetry.space_group_name_H-M   'P 1'
#
loop_
_entity.id
_entity.type
_entity.pdbx_description
1 polymer ?
#
loop_
_entity_poly.entity_id
_entity_poly.type
_entity_poly.pdbx_seq_one_letter_code
_entity_poly.pdbx_strand_id
1 'polypeptide(L)'
;MYNQRLFVFLHRQSPTKPLNDAQMRGAFLYVYVYSQNTLMERLPHFTKHYMTETDLVALLENRGLIISDETKAVRYLESIGYYRLSDYMYPFLKVPKESHQYKEETTFQQVLNFYRFDKKLRMLLLNEIEKVEIAIRRAIMNIPVQITGDIYWLTNSVHFANQRTFQETKNTIDREYTKSTEEFIKHFKNSYWDPYPPSWILGEFLYVGFYSLDASYGFFFVGRSPANKCSFLLFHIFPVFNLWQR
;
A
#
# COMPACT_ATOMS: atom_id res chain seq x y z
N MET A 1 18.97 6.36 -24.95
CA MET A 1 20.36 6.38 -25.44
C MET A 1 21.42 6.37 -24.31
N TYR A 2 21.13 5.84 -23.11
CA TYR A 2 22.04 5.91 -21.94
C TYR A 2 22.62 4.56 -21.50
N ASN A 3 22.22 3.44 -22.13
CA ASN A 3 22.67 2.10 -21.70
C ASN A 3 23.94 1.58 -22.39
N GLN A 4 24.44 2.25 -23.42
CA GLN A 4 25.61 1.72 -24.14
C GLN A 4 26.97 2.15 -23.56
N ARG A 5 27.05 3.26 -22.81
CA ARG A 5 28.35 3.72 -22.25
C ARG A 5 28.78 2.98 -20.99
N LEU A 6 27.84 2.46 -20.21
CA LEU A 6 28.16 1.70 -19.00
C LEU A 6 28.69 0.30 -19.33
N PHE A 7 28.21 -0.32 -20.41
CA PHE A 7 28.67 -1.64 -20.87
C PHE A 7 30.09 -1.60 -21.44
N VAL A 8 30.52 -0.47 -22.02
CA VAL A 8 31.83 -0.30 -22.60
C VAL A 8 32.94 -0.22 -21.54
N PHE A 9 32.65 0.29 -20.35
CA PHE A 9 33.66 0.39 -19.28
C PHE A 9 33.95 -0.96 -18.60
N LEU A 10 32.97 -1.84 -18.52
CA LEU A 10 33.13 -3.20 -17.99
C LEU A 10 33.84 -4.16 -19.01
N HIS A 11 33.78 -3.81 -20.28
CA HIS A 11 34.38 -4.67 -21.34
C HIS A 11 35.87 -4.39 -21.62
N ARG A 12 36.43 -3.31 -21.05
CA ARG A 12 37.86 -2.94 -21.28
C ARG A 12 38.85 -3.56 -20.31
N GLN A 13 38.37 -4.22 -19.25
CA GLN A 13 39.17 -5.02 -18.35
C GLN A 13 38.48 -6.36 -18.12
N SER A 14 38.51 -7.25 -19.10
CA SER A 14 38.14 -8.64 -18.86
C SER A 14 39.25 -9.30 -18.04
N PRO A 15 39.01 -9.58 -16.74
CA PRO A 15 39.97 -10.37 -15.98
C PRO A 15 40.00 -11.79 -16.56
N THR A 16 41.18 -12.35 -16.71
CA THR A 16 41.42 -13.73 -17.17
C THR A 16 40.87 -14.79 -16.20
N LYS A 17 40.23 -14.39 -15.10
CA LYS A 17 39.54 -15.26 -14.15
C LYS A 17 38.15 -14.67 -13.81
N PRO A 18 37.12 -15.52 -13.70
CA PRO A 18 35.82 -15.06 -13.24
C PRO A 18 35.92 -14.48 -11.81
N LEU A 19 35.23 -13.35 -11.57
CA LEU A 19 35.16 -12.73 -10.25
C LEU A 19 34.42 -13.68 -9.27
N ASN A 20 34.94 -13.78 -8.06
CA ASN A 20 34.24 -14.53 -7.00
C ASN A 20 32.99 -13.77 -6.51
N ASP A 21 32.10 -14.47 -5.78
CA ASP A 21 30.83 -13.92 -5.31
C ASP A 21 31.00 -12.63 -4.47
N ALA A 22 32.05 -12.50 -3.68
CA ALA A 22 32.32 -11.32 -2.86
C ALA A 22 32.74 -10.13 -3.73
N GLN A 23 33.53 -10.36 -4.79
CA GLN A 23 33.93 -9.35 -5.76
C GLN A 23 32.76 -8.89 -6.62
N MET A 24 31.84 -9.81 -7.00
CA MET A 24 30.61 -9.48 -7.72
C MET A 24 29.68 -8.61 -6.85
N ARG A 25 29.47 -8.95 -5.58
CA ARG A 25 28.65 -8.17 -4.65
C ARG A 25 29.26 -6.77 -4.40
N GLY A 26 30.57 -6.67 -4.27
CA GLY A 26 31.27 -5.39 -4.15
C GLY A 26 31.13 -4.51 -5.38
N ALA A 27 31.25 -5.09 -6.59
CA ALA A 27 31.03 -4.37 -7.84
C ALA A 27 29.59 -3.90 -8.03
N PHE A 28 28.59 -4.74 -7.68
CA PHE A 28 27.18 -4.36 -7.69
C PHE A 28 26.88 -3.22 -6.70
N LEU A 29 27.41 -3.31 -5.49
CA LEU A 29 27.22 -2.28 -4.47
C LEU A 29 27.86 -0.96 -4.91
N TYR A 30 29.07 -1.01 -5.48
CA TYR A 30 29.77 0.17 -6.00
C TYR A 30 29.00 0.83 -7.15
N VAL A 31 28.52 0.04 -8.12
CA VAL A 31 27.71 0.55 -9.23
C VAL A 31 26.39 1.15 -8.72
N TYR A 32 25.74 0.50 -7.76
CA TYR A 32 24.50 1.00 -7.16
C TYR A 32 24.72 2.34 -6.42
N VAL A 33 25.71 2.41 -5.54
CA VAL A 33 26.04 3.63 -4.79
C VAL A 33 26.49 4.76 -5.72
N TYR A 34 27.32 4.44 -6.73
CA TYR A 34 27.77 5.43 -7.71
C TYR A 34 26.63 5.95 -8.57
N SER A 35 25.70 5.09 -9.00
CA SER A 35 24.52 5.50 -9.76
C SER A 35 23.58 6.38 -8.94
N GLN A 36 23.39 6.10 -7.64
CA GLN A 36 22.58 6.93 -6.74
C GLN A 36 23.22 8.30 -6.53
N ASN A 37 24.51 8.35 -6.24
CA ASN A 37 25.24 9.62 -6.06
C ASN A 37 25.22 10.48 -7.34
N THR A 38 25.42 9.88 -8.51
CA THR A 38 25.38 10.60 -9.80
C THR A 38 23.98 11.11 -10.14
N LEU A 39 22.90 10.40 -9.71
CA LEU A 39 21.52 10.86 -9.85
C LEU A 39 21.22 12.02 -8.88
N MET A 40 21.70 11.93 -7.64
CA MET A 40 21.50 12.98 -6.63
C MET A 40 22.16 14.30 -7.04
N GLU A 41 23.36 14.27 -7.63
CA GLU A 41 24.07 15.48 -8.14
C GLU A 41 23.36 16.14 -9.33
N ARG A 42 22.45 15.43 -10.03
CA ARG A 42 21.74 15.95 -11.22
C ARG A 42 20.34 16.49 -10.92
N LEU A 43 19.80 16.20 -9.76
CA LEU A 43 18.48 16.70 -9.40
C LEU A 43 18.62 18.10 -8.79
N PRO A 44 17.82 19.08 -9.26
CA PRO A 44 17.81 20.39 -8.66
C PRO A 44 17.28 20.34 -7.23
N HIS A 45 17.81 21.22 -6.38
CA HIS A 45 17.24 21.38 -5.04
C HIS A 45 15.80 21.89 -5.13
N PHE A 46 14.98 21.49 -4.17
CA PHE A 46 13.62 21.99 -4.06
C PHE A 46 13.65 23.49 -3.67
N THR A 47 13.14 24.35 -4.57
CA THR A 47 13.21 25.80 -4.44
C THR A 47 11.86 26.49 -4.25
N LYS A 48 10.75 25.70 -4.19
CA LYS A 48 9.42 26.29 -4.01
C LYS A 48 9.26 26.81 -2.58
N HIS A 49 8.73 28.03 -2.48
CA HIS A 49 8.45 28.65 -1.19
C HIS A 49 7.01 28.37 -0.74
N TYR A 50 6.76 28.53 0.54
CA TYR A 50 5.41 28.52 1.08
C TYR A 50 4.61 29.68 0.50
N MET A 51 3.35 29.42 0.15
CA MET A 51 2.38 30.40 -0.32
C MET A 51 1.17 30.38 0.61
N THR A 52 0.64 31.56 0.90
CA THR A 52 -0.62 31.66 1.65
C THR A 52 -1.80 31.21 0.77
N GLU A 53 -2.94 30.93 1.37
CA GLU A 53 -4.14 30.52 0.65
C GLU A 53 -4.63 31.61 -0.31
N THR A 54 -4.45 32.88 0.06
CA THR A 54 -4.75 34.04 -0.81
C THR A 54 -3.80 34.10 -2.03
N ASP A 55 -2.51 33.86 -1.82
CA ASP A 55 -1.53 33.80 -2.91
C ASP A 55 -1.82 32.62 -3.85
N LEU A 56 -2.29 31.49 -3.28
CA LEU A 56 -2.68 30.32 -4.06
C LEU A 56 -3.94 30.60 -4.91
N VAL A 57 -4.92 31.36 -4.40
CA VAL A 57 -6.09 31.81 -5.18
C VAL A 57 -5.62 32.65 -6.36
N ALA A 58 -4.81 33.68 -6.12
CA ALA A 58 -4.26 34.53 -7.17
C ALA A 58 -3.45 33.72 -8.22
N LEU A 59 -2.66 32.73 -7.77
CA LEU A 59 -1.92 31.83 -8.65
C LEU A 59 -2.86 31.01 -9.55
N LEU A 60 -3.96 30.51 -8.99
CA LEU A 60 -4.93 29.70 -9.73
C LEU A 60 -5.66 30.53 -10.78
N GLU A 61 -6.03 31.78 -10.46
CA GLU A 61 -6.63 32.72 -11.39
C GLU A 61 -5.67 33.09 -12.54
N ASN A 62 -4.41 33.37 -12.22
CA ASN A 62 -3.35 33.62 -13.23
C ASN A 62 -3.15 32.40 -14.15
N ARG A 63 -3.49 31.20 -13.74
CA ARG A 63 -3.46 29.98 -14.55
C ARG A 63 -4.75 29.76 -15.34
N GLY A 64 -5.71 30.70 -15.27
CA GLY A 64 -6.97 30.66 -16.00
C GLY A 64 -8.10 29.88 -15.31
N LEU A 65 -8.01 29.61 -14.00
CA LEU A 65 -9.12 29.06 -13.25
C LEU A 65 -10.09 30.17 -12.85
N ILE A 66 -11.36 30.03 -13.18
CA ILE A 66 -12.39 31.00 -12.83
C ILE A 66 -12.82 30.80 -11.39
N ILE A 67 -12.59 31.79 -10.53
CA ILE A 67 -12.98 31.79 -9.12
C ILE A 67 -14.00 32.89 -8.89
N SER A 68 -15.27 32.52 -8.74
CA SER A 68 -16.38 33.47 -8.53
C SER A 68 -16.53 33.96 -7.09
N ASP A 69 -15.94 33.25 -6.13
CA ASP A 69 -15.99 33.54 -4.68
C ASP A 69 -14.65 33.20 -4.07
N GLU A 70 -13.77 34.20 -3.99
CA GLU A 70 -12.42 34.06 -3.44
C GLU A 70 -12.44 33.67 -1.96
N THR A 71 -13.34 34.25 -1.15
CA THR A 71 -13.47 33.93 0.28
C THR A 71 -13.78 32.46 0.50
N LYS A 72 -14.66 31.93 -0.32
CA LYS A 72 -14.99 30.50 -0.29
C LYS A 72 -13.82 29.64 -0.77
N ALA A 73 -13.09 30.07 -1.80
CA ALA A 73 -11.92 29.35 -2.30
C ALA A 73 -10.82 29.27 -1.22
N VAL A 74 -10.51 30.38 -0.55
CA VAL A 74 -9.56 30.42 0.56
C VAL A 74 -9.97 29.43 1.66
N ARG A 75 -11.22 29.42 2.11
CA ARG A 75 -11.71 28.47 3.14
C ARG A 75 -11.54 26.99 2.73
N TYR A 76 -11.74 26.68 1.44
CA TYR A 76 -11.53 25.33 0.94
C TYR A 76 -10.05 24.97 0.88
N LEU A 77 -9.18 25.90 0.50
CA LEU A 77 -7.73 25.71 0.52
C LEU A 77 -7.21 25.51 1.95
N GLU A 78 -7.71 26.28 2.93
CA GLU A 78 -7.39 26.11 4.36
C GLU A 78 -7.84 24.75 4.89
N SER A 79 -9.05 24.30 4.55
CA SER A 79 -9.63 23.08 5.13
C SER A 79 -9.19 21.79 4.46
N ILE A 80 -8.87 21.80 3.16
CA ILE A 80 -8.54 20.61 2.37
C ILE A 80 -7.05 20.59 2.03
N GLY A 81 -6.45 21.75 1.80
CA GLY A 81 -5.08 21.96 1.33
C GLY A 81 -4.96 21.95 -0.20
N TYR A 82 -4.09 22.85 -0.68
CA TYR A 82 -3.83 22.98 -2.12
C TYR A 82 -3.35 21.69 -2.77
N TYR A 83 -2.40 20.97 -2.12
CA TYR A 83 -1.82 19.76 -2.67
C TYR A 83 -2.88 18.68 -2.94
N ARG A 84 -3.82 18.51 -2.02
CA ARG A 84 -4.93 17.56 -2.20
C ARG A 84 -5.91 17.99 -3.27
N LEU A 85 -6.23 19.29 -3.36
CA LEU A 85 -7.13 19.82 -4.39
C LEU A 85 -6.49 19.79 -5.78
N SER A 86 -5.17 19.90 -5.88
CA SER A 86 -4.45 19.88 -7.16
C SER A 86 -4.67 18.60 -7.96
N ASP A 87 -4.85 17.45 -7.31
CA ASP A 87 -5.17 16.18 -7.96
C ASP A 87 -6.53 16.25 -8.67
N TYR A 88 -7.51 16.92 -8.05
CA TYR A 88 -8.84 17.12 -8.64
C TYR A 88 -8.85 18.24 -9.70
N MET A 89 -7.85 19.11 -9.70
CA MET A 89 -7.65 20.15 -10.73
C MET A 89 -6.96 19.58 -11.97
N TYR A 90 -6.15 18.53 -11.82
CA TYR A 90 -5.33 17.98 -12.90
C TYR A 90 -6.10 17.61 -14.19
N PRO A 91 -7.31 17.01 -14.16
CA PRO A 91 -8.09 16.73 -15.37
C PRO A 91 -8.49 17.97 -16.19
N PHE A 92 -8.53 19.13 -15.54
CA PHE A 92 -8.95 20.38 -16.13
C PHE A 92 -7.79 21.19 -16.76
N LEU A 93 -6.55 20.73 -16.62
CA LEU A 93 -5.40 21.38 -17.24
C LEU A 93 -5.37 21.17 -18.75
N LYS A 94 -4.89 22.19 -19.50
CA LYS A 94 -4.57 22.11 -20.93
C LYS A 94 -3.39 21.15 -21.16
N VAL A 95 -3.22 20.73 -22.39
CA VAL A 95 -2.05 19.93 -22.82
C VAL A 95 -1.08 20.90 -23.53
N PRO A 96 0.23 20.88 -23.20
CA PRO A 96 0.91 20.02 -22.22
C PRO A 96 0.63 20.43 -20.76
N LYS A 97 0.47 19.44 -19.88
CA LYS A 97 0.07 19.66 -18.48
C LYS A 97 1.10 20.44 -17.65
N GLU A 98 2.35 20.41 -18.06
CA GLU A 98 3.48 21.12 -17.47
C GLU A 98 3.31 22.65 -17.54
N SER A 99 2.47 23.14 -18.42
CA SER A 99 2.11 24.58 -18.49
C SER A 99 1.29 25.06 -17.29
N HIS A 100 0.66 24.12 -16.56
CA HIS A 100 -0.27 24.37 -15.46
C HIS A 100 -1.44 25.33 -15.82
N GLN A 101 -1.73 25.51 -17.12
CA GLN A 101 -2.84 26.35 -17.58
C GLN A 101 -4.14 25.55 -17.60
N TYR A 102 -5.23 26.15 -17.14
CA TYR A 102 -6.55 25.52 -17.17
C TYR A 102 -7.21 25.68 -18.54
N LYS A 103 -8.08 24.71 -18.84
CA LYS A 103 -8.97 24.79 -20.02
C LYS A 103 -9.92 25.99 -19.85
N GLU A 104 -10.37 26.51 -20.97
CA GLU A 104 -11.34 27.62 -20.99
C GLU A 104 -12.60 27.21 -20.20
N GLU A 105 -13.23 28.21 -19.58
CA GLU A 105 -14.44 28.07 -18.77
C GLU A 105 -14.32 27.11 -17.55
N THR A 106 -13.09 26.71 -17.20
CA THR A 106 -12.90 25.88 -15.99
C THR A 106 -13.12 26.73 -14.74
N THR A 107 -14.04 26.29 -13.89
CA THR A 107 -14.36 26.97 -12.62
C THR A 107 -13.87 26.19 -11.41
N PHE A 108 -13.51 26.90 -10.35
CA PHE A 108 -13.19 26.29 -9.04
C PHE A 108 -14.35 25.45 -8.50
N GLN A 109 -15.60 25.83 -8.81
CA GLN A 109 -16.78 25.07 -8.40
C GLN A 109 -16.84 23.68 -9.07
N GLN A 110 -16.39 23.53 -10.32
CA GLN A 110 -16.29 22.22 -10.97
C GLN A 110 -15.28 21.32 -10.26
N VAL A 111 -14.13 21.86 -9.85
CA VAL A 111 -13.13 21.13 -9.06
C VAL A 111 -13.72 20.68 -7.72
N LEU A 112 -14.42 21.56 -7.02
CA LEU A 112 -15.09 21.23 -5.76
C LEU A 112 -16.18 20.16 -5.94
N ASN A 113 -16.92 20.20 -7.03
CA ASN A 113 -17.93 19.19 -7.32
C ASN A 113 -17.30 17.83 -7.54
N PHE A 114 -16.16 17.77 -8.23
CA PHE A 114 -15.40 16.54 -8.44
C PHE A 114 -14.84 15.97 -7.12
N TYR A 115 -14.25 16.84 -6.28
CA TYR A 115 -13.83 16.47 -4.92
C TYR A 115 -14.98 15.92 -4.06
N ARG A 116 -16.15 16.61 -4.10
CA ARG A 116 -17.34 16.16 -3.33
C ARG A 116 -17.89 14.84 -3.82
N PHE A 117 -17.91 14.64 -5.14
CA PHE A 117 -18.31 13.37 -5.73
C PHE A 117 -17.41 12.23 -5.24
N ASP A 118 -16.10 12.40 -5.36
CA ASP A 118 -15.12 11.40 -4.89
C ASP A 118 -15.25 11.13 -3.39
N LYS A 119 -15.42 12.19 -2.57
CA LYS A 119 -15.67 12.04 -1.13
C LYS A 119 -16.91 11.18 -0.84
N LYS A 120 -18.03 11.45 -1.53
CA LYS A 120 -19.27 10.67 -1.36
C LYS A 120 -19.07 9.21 -1.81
N LEU A 121 -18.41 9.00 -2.95
CA LEU A 121 -18.11 7.66 -3.46
C LEU A 121 -17.25 6.87 -2.47
N ARG A 122 -16.20 7.47 -1.92
CA ARG A 122 -15.37 6.81 -0.90
C ARG A 122 -16.17 6.43 0.35
N MET A 123 -17.07 7.31 0.82
CA MET A 123 -17.90 7.01 1.98
C MET A 123 -18.84 5.81 1.73
N LEU A 124 -19.42 5.72 0.54
CA LEU A 124 -20.23 4.56 0.15
C LEU A 124 -19.41 3.28 0.06
N LEU A 125 -18.24 3.36 -0.58
CA LEU A 125 -17.35 2.21 -0.75
C LEU A 125 -16.80 1.72 0.60
N LEU A 126 -16.41 2.61 1.51
CA LEU A 126 -15.86 2.23 2.81
C LEU A 126 -16.85 1.38 3.61
N ASN A 127 -18.15 1.73 3.59
CA ASN A 127 -19.18 0.95 4.25
C ASN A 127 -19.33 -0.48 3.67
N GLU A 128 -19.19 -0.63 2.35
CA GLU A 128 -19.26 -1.96 1.72
C GLU A 128 -17.94 -2.74 1.91
N ILE A 129 -16.81 -2.06 1.88
CA ILE A 129 -15.50 -2.67 2.14
C ILE A 129 -15.44 -3.23 3.57
N GLU A 130 -15.96 -2.51 4.56
CA GLU A 130 -16.02 -2.99 5.95
C GLU A 130 -16.79 -4.32 6.05
N LYS A 131 -17.94 -4.44 5.39
CA LYS A 131 -18.71 -5.70 5.36
C LYS A 131 -17.92 -6.85 4.74
N VAL A 132 -17.23 -6.57 3.64
CA VAL A 132 -16.39 -7.56 2.96
C VAL A 132 -15.21 -7.94 3.85
N GLU A 133 -14.57 -6.98 4.51
CA GLU A 133 -13.47 -7.22 5.44
C GLU A 133 -13.89 -8.17 6.58
N ILE A 134 -15.01 -7.89 7.24
CA ILE A 134 -15.55 -8.72 8.32
C ILE A 134 -15.84 -10.14 7.81
N ALA A 135 -16.47 -10.27 6.65
CA ALA A 135 -16.79 -11.57 6.06
C ALA A 135 -15.53 -12.39 5.73
N ILE A 136 -14.52 -11.76 5.14
CA ILE A 136 -13.23 -12.40 4.80
C ILE A 136 -12.50 -12.81 6.09
N ARG A 137 -12.39 -11.92 7.08
CA ARG A 137 -11.76 -12.19 8.37
C ARG A 137 -12.38 -13.42 9.02
N ARG A 138 -13.71 -13.45 9.12
CA ARG A 138 -14.44 -14.59 9.65
C ARG A 138 -14.17 -15.88 8.86
N ALA A 139 -14.19 -15.82 7.54
CA ALA A 139 -13.93 -16.98 6.70
C ALA A 139 -12.52 -17.53 6.91
N ILE A 140 -11.49 -16.66 6.90
CA ILE A 140 -10.10 -17.05 7.11
C ILE A 140 -9.90 -17.68 8.50
N MET A 141 -10.54 -17.17 9.53
CA MET A 141 -10.36 -17.68 10.89
C MET A 141 -11.10 -18.99 11.14
N ASN A 142 -12.30 -19.15 10.61
CA ASN A 142 -13.19 -20.28 10.97
C ASN A 142 -13.08 -21.47 10.02
N ILE A 143 -12.87 -21.25 8.70
CA ILE A 143 -12.81 -22.36 7.75
C ILE A 143 -11.67 -23.35 8.06
N PRO A 144 -10.44 -22.88 8.36
CA PRO A 144 -9.38 -23.80 8.74
C PRO A 144 -9.68 -24.62 10.01
N VAL A 145 -10.29 -24.00 11.00
CA VAL A 145 -10.73 -24.71 12.22
C VAL A 145 -11.74 -25.80 11.89
N GLN A 146 -12.71 -25.52 11.00
CA GLN A 146 -13.71 -26.52 10.59
C GLN A 146 -13.08 -27.71 9.83
N ILE A 147 -12.03 -27.46 9.05
CA ILE A 147 -11.36 -28.48 8.24
C ILE A 147 -10.39 -29.31 9.08
N THR A 148 -9.61 -28.65 9.93
CA THR A 148 -8.49 -29.30 10.66
C THR A 148 -8.87 -29.75 12.07
N GLY A 149 -9.91 -29.17 12.67
CA GLY A 149 -10.23 -29.32 14.09
C GLY A 149 -9.27 -28.57 15.03
N ASP A 150 -8.26 -27.87 14.50
CA ASP A 150 -7.25 -27.18 15.31
C ASP A 150 -7.64 -25.71 15.50
N ILE A 151 -7.99 -25.34 16.73
CA ILE A 151 -8.34 -23.96 17.09
C ILE A 151 -7.12 -23.02 17.10
N TYR A 152 -5.91 -23.56 17.15
CA TYR A 152 -4.64 -22.83 17.13
C TYR A 152 -3.92 -22.91 15.79
N TRP A 153 -4.63 -23.24 14.70
CA TRP A 153 -4.05 -23.47 13.37
C TRP A 153 -3.10 -22.35 12.93
N LEU A 154 -3.39 -21.11 13.30
CA LEU A 154 -2.61 -19.92 12.88
C LEU A 154 -1.21 -19.87 13.52
N THR A 155 -1.03 -20.52 14.67
CA THR A 155 0.24 -20.62 15.38
C THR A 155 0.89 -22.01 15.29
N ASN A 156 0.29 -22.92 14.51
CA ASN A 156 0.76 -24.28 14.30
C ASN A 156 1.36 -24.45 12.90
N SER A 157 2.67 -24.72 12.83
CA SER A 157 3.42 -24.84 11.58
C SER A 157 2.95 -25.94 10.64
N VAL A 158 2.26 -26.97 11.16
CA VAL A 158 1.76 -28.11 10.38
C VAL A 158 0.76 -27.69 9.31
N HIS A 159 0.05 -26.59 9.53
CA HIS A 159 -0.97 -26.09 8.61
C HIS A 159 -0.42 -25.17 7.52
N PHE A 160 0.89 -24.90 7.51
CA PHE A 160 1.54 -24.03 6.52
C PHE A 160 2.33 -24.86 5.52
N ALA A 161 2.14 -24.57 4.23
CA ALA A 161 2.88 -25.22 3.16
C ALA A 161 4.36 -24.77 3.11
N ASN A 162 4.66 -23.58 3.64
CA ASN A 162 5.98 -22.98 3.60
C ASN A 162 6.40 -22.52 5.02
N GLN A 163 7.52 -23.06 5.49
CA GLN A 163 8.08 -22.71 6.79
C GLN A 163 8.45 -21.22 6.92
N ARG A 164 8.89 -20.59 5.85
CA ARG A 164 9.21 -19.16 5.85
C ARG A 164 7.96 -18.32 6.10
N THR A 165 6.88 -18.61 5.39
CA THR A 165 5.59 -17.95 5.57
C THR A 165 5.06 -18.14 7.00
N PHE A 166 5.14 -19.35 7.54
CA PHE A 166 4.79 -19.59 8.95
C PHE A 166 5.59 -18.69 9.89
N GLN A 167 6.90 -18.59 9.70
CA GLN A 167 7.76 -17.81 10.60
C GLN A 167 7.45 -16.31 10.52
N GLU A 168 7.20 -15.78 9.31
CA GLU A 168 6.81 -14.38 9.09
C GLU A 168 5.45 -14.08 9.75
N THR A 169 4.48 -14.98 9.58
CA THR A 169 3.16 -14.95 10.24
C THR A 169 3.29 -14.94 11.75
N LYS A 170 4.03 -15.91 12.28
CA LYS A 170 4.23 -16.06 13.72
C LYS A 170 4.92 -14.83 14.33
N ASN A 171 5.97 -14.32 13.71
CA ASN A 171 6.66 -13.12 14.18
C ASN A 171 5.72 -11.90 14.23
N THR A 172 4.82 -11.78 13.28
CA THR A 172 3.82 -10.71 13.28
C THR A 172 2.80 -10.89 14.40
N ILE A 173 2.29 -12.13 14.60
CA ILE A 173 1.41 -12.44 15.72
C ILE A 173 2.08 -12.12 17.05
N ASP A 174 3.31 -12.57 17.26
CA ASP A 174 4.08 -12.34 18.49
C ASP A 174 4.22 -10.84 18.78
N ARG A 175 4.55 -10.06 17.74
CA ARG A 175 4.70 -8.61 17.86
C ARG A 175 3.38 -7.93 18.23
N GLU A 176 2.31 -8.23 17.52
CA GLU A 176 1.02 -7.58 17.74
C GLU A 176 0.37 -8.06 19.06
N TYR A 177 0.47 -9.36 19.37
CA TYR A 177 -0.03 -9.93 20.63
C TYR A 177 0.70 -9.35 21.86
N THR A 178 2.02 -9.14 21.77
CA THR A 178 2.81 -8.55 22.86
C THR A 178 2.42 -7.09 23.08
N LYS A 179 2.21 -6.33 22.00
CA LYS A 179 1.86 -4.90 22.05
C LYS A 179 0.39 -4.64 22.37
N SER A 180 -0.47 -5.62 22.17
CA SER A 180 -1.92 -5.44 22.30
C SER A 180 -2.33 -5.03 23.71
N THR A 181 -3.07 -3.93 23.78
CA THR A 181 -3.71 -3.42 25.01
C THR A 181 -5.20 -3.70 25.07
N GLU A 182 -5.72 -4.46 24.11
CA GLU A 182 -7.12 -4.84 24.04
C GLU A 182 -7.58 -5.62 25.27
N GLU A 183 -8.76 -5.29 25.79
CA GLU A 183 -9.27 -5.90 27.04
C GLU A 183 -9.47 -7.40 26.92
N PHE A 184 -9.93 -7.91 25.78
CA PHE A 184 -10.11 -9.35 25.57
C PHE A 184 -8.76 -10.11 25.53
N ILE A 185 -7.68 -9.47 25.07
CA ILE A 185 -6.33 -10.04 25.11
C ILE A 185 -5.78 -10.05 26.54
N LYS A 186 -5.97 -8.97 27.31
CA LYS A 186 -5.61 -8.93 28.73
C LYS A 186 -6.39 -9.99 29.52
N HIS A 187 -7.69 -10.09 29.26
CA HIS A 187 -8.50 -11.12 29.88
C HIS A 187 -7.98 -12.51 29.58
N PHE A 188 -7.64 -12.82 28.32
CA PHE A 188 -7.09 -14.12 27.95
C PHE A 188 -5.79 -14.41 28.70
N LYS A 189 -4.82 -13.48 28.68
CA LYS A 189 -3.52 -13.62 29.37
C LYS A 189 -3.66 -13.86 30.88
N ASN A 190 -4.71 -13.34 31.50
CA ASN A 190 -4.95 -13.47 32.93
C ASN A 190 -5.78 -14.75 33.31
N SER A 191 -6.52 -15.30 32.34
CA SER A 191 -7.49 -16.36 32.62
C SER A 191 -7.07 -17.74 32.09
N TYR A 192 -6.12 -17.79 31.15
CA TYR A 192 -5.73 -19.02 30.46
C TYR A 192 -4.22 -19.21 30.49
N TRP A 193 -3.80 -20.47 30.54
CA TRP A 193 -2.40 -20.86 30.54
C TRP A 193 -1.80 -20.97 29.13
N ASP A 194 -2.64 -21.01 28.11
CA ASP A 194 -2.24 -21.15 26.72
C ASP A 194 -1.39 -19.98 26.27
N PRO A 195 -0.32 -20.21 25.47
CA PRO A 195 0.58 -19.14 25.00
C PRO A 195 -0.10 -18.16 24.05
N TYR A 196 -1.15 -18.62 23.35
CA TYR A 196 -1.93 -17.81 22.42
C TYR A 196 -3.42 -18.09 22.55
N PRO A 197 -4.26 -17.10 22.31
CA PRO A 197 -5.70 -17.34 22.19
C PRO A 197 -6.02 -18.10 20.90
N PRO A 198 -7.21 -18.72 20.82
CA PRO A 198 -7.69 -19.35 19.60
C PRO A 198 -7.66 -18.41 18.40
N SER A 199 -7.53 -18.99 17.19
CA SER A 199 -7.31 -18.25 15.95
C SER A 199 -8.38 -17.18 15.67
N TRP A 200 -9.64 -17.41 16.04
CA TRP A 200 -10.71 -16.39 15.90
C TRP A 200 -10.52 -15.18 16.80
N ILE A 201 -9.89 -15.31 17.96
CA ILE A 201 -9.53 -14.18 18.83
C ILE A 201 -8.30 -13.48 18.27
N LEU A 202 -7.29 -14.23 17.79
CA LEU A 202 -6.13 -13.64 17.10
C LEU A 202 -6.55 -12.83 15.89
N GLY A 203 -7.56 -13.29 15.15
CA GLY A 203 -8.07 -12.62 13.96
C GLY A 203 -8.67 -11.24 14.21
N GLU A 204 -9.15 -10.95 15.42
CA GLU A 204 -9.78 -9.66 15.73
C GLU A 204 -8.78 -8.50 15.82
N PHE A 205 -7.56 -8.74 16.26
CA PHE A 205 -6.55 -7.69 16.38
C PHE A 205 -5.49 -7.71 15.27
N LEU A 206 -5.48 -8.75 14.43
CA LEU A 206 -4.59 -8.78 13.27
C LEU A 206 -5.16 -7.92 12.14
N TYR A 207 -4.31 -7.11 11.54
CA TYR A 207 -4.69 -6.22 10.46
C TYR A 207 -5.04 -7.03 9.19
N VAL A 208 -6.06 -6.58 8.42
CA VAL A 208 -6.42 -7.26 7.16
C VAL A 208 -5.28 -7.26 6.14
N GLY A 209 -4.43 -6.24 6.14
CA GLY A 209 -3.18 -6.24 5.37
C GLY A 209 -2.23 -7.39 5.69
N PHE A 210 -2.35 -7.98 6.90
CA PHE A 210 -1.64 -9.18 7.27
C PHE A 210 -2.03 -10.39 6.42
N TYR A 211 -3.31 -10.52 6.10
CA TYR A 211 -3.82 -11.60 5.25
C TYR A 211 -3.50 -11.44 3.77
N SER A 212 -3.21 -10.20 3.32
CA SER A 212 -2.85 -9.92 1.93
C SER A 212 -1.41 -10.32 1.57
N LEU A 213 -0.50 -10.31 2.55
CA LEU A 213 0.90 -10.73 2.34
C LEU A 213 0.99 -12.23 2.02
N ASP A 214 0.12 -13.04 2.59
CA ASP A 214 0.10 -14.49 2.34
C ASP A 214 -0.73 -14.90 1.12
N ALA A 215 -1.67 -14.08 0.68
CA ALA A 215 -2.47 -14.38 -0.49
C ALA A 215 -1.68 -14.30 -1.81
N SER A 216 -0.62 -13.50 -1.88
CA SER A 216 0.30 -13.48 -3.03
C SER A 216 1.22 -14.70 -3.11
N TYR A 217 1.34 -15.48 -2.03
CA TYR A 217 2.12 -16.73 -1.97
C TYR A 217 1.25 -17.99 -1.88
N GLY A 218 -0.05 -17.87 -2.15
CA GLY A 218 -0.99 -19.01 -2.14
C GLY A 218 -1.05 -19.67 -0.76
N PHE A 219 -2.12 -19.43 -0.04
CA PHE A 219 -2.53 -20.32 1.04
C PHE A 219 -2.82 -21.71 0.43
N PHE A 220 -1.80 -22.52 0.27
CA PHE A 220 -1.98 -23.93 0.03
C PHE A 220 -2.25 -24.59 1.36
N PHE A 221 -3.51 -24.68 1.74
CA PHE A 221 -3.96 -25.65 2.71
C PHE A 221 -3.64 -27.03 2.15
N VAL A 222 -2.54 -27.63 2.58
CA VAL A 222 -2.31 -29.05 2.42
C VAL A 222 -3.04 -29.79 3.54
N GLY A 223 -4.35 -29.66 3.56
CA GLY A 223 -5.19 -30.68 4.17
C GLY A 223 -5.34 -31.80 3.16
N ARG A 224 -4.81 -32.98 3.40
CA ARG A 224 -5.20 -34.20 2.72
C ARG A 224 -6.69 -34.45 3.01
N SER A 225 -7.56 -33.84 2.24
CA SER A 225 -8.96 -34.20 2.16
C SER A 225 -9.31 -34.48 0.69
N PRO A 226 -9.99 -35.58 0.34
CA PRO A 226 -10.28 -35.94 -1.04
C PRO A 226 -11.37 -35.07 -1.70
N ALA A 227 -11.66 -33.89 -1.21
CA ALA A 227 -12.68 -33.01 -1.77
C ALA A 227 -12.09 -31.62 -2.13
N ASN A 228 -11.68 -31.52 -3.37
CA ASN A 228 -11.20 -30.36 -4.13
C ASN A 228 -12.16 -29.15 -4.21
N LYS A 229 -12.83 -28.70 -3.13
CA LYS A 229 -13.82 -27.61 -3.23
C LYS A 229 -13.44 -26.28 -2.58
N CYS A 230 -12.44 -26.21 -1.72
CA CYS A 230 -12.09 -24.96 -1.02
C CYS A 230 -11.05 -24.09 -1.71
N SER A 231 -10.22 -24.62 -2.61
CA SER A 231 -9.21 -23.82 -3.32
C SER A 231 -9.79 -22.84 -4.36
N PHE A 232 -11.04 -23.04 -4.80
CA PHE A 232 -11.64 -22.24 -5.88
C PHE A 232 -12.26 -20.91 -5.41
N LEU A 233 -12.70 -20.80 -4.18
CA LEU A 233 -13.40 -19.59 -3.70
C LEU A 233 -12.44 -18.43 -3.32
N LEU A 234 -11.24 -18.74 -2.87
CA LEU A 234 -10.24 -17.70 -2.52
C LEU A 234 -9.54 -17.12 -3.76
N PHE A 235 -9.38 -17.88 -4.85
CA PHE A 235 -8.76 -17.39 -6.09
C PHE A 235 -9.60 -16.36 -6.86
N HIS A 236 -10.90 -16.28 -6.65
CA HIS A 236 -11.78 -15.36 -7.39
C HIS A 236 -12.05 -14.02 -6.69
N ILE A 237 -11.74 -13.87 -5.42
CA ILE A 237 -11.97 -12.60 -4.70
C ILE A 237 -10.77 -11.64 -4.81
N PHE A 238 -9.58 -12.12 -5.13
CA PHE A 238 -8.33 -11.36 -5.06
C PHE A 238 -7.89 -10.50 -6.27
N PRO A 239 -8.42 -10.61 -7.50
CA PRO A 239 -8.00 -9.69 -8.58
C PRO A 239 -8.38 -8.23 -8.34
N VAL A 240 -9.35 -7.95 -7.46
CA VAL A 240 -9.87 -6.58 -7.25
C VAL A 240 -8.98 -5.75 -6.32
N PHE A 241 -8.18 -6.40 -5.45
CA PHE A 241 -7.35 -5.69 -4.46
C PHE A 241 -6.01 -5.16 -5.01
N ASN A 242 -5.49 -5.73 -6.10
CA ASN A 242 -4.23 -5.29 -6.71
C ASN A 242 -4.32 -3.99 -7.53
N LEU A 243 -5.52 -3.45 -7.73
CA LEU A 243 -5.74 -2.18 -8.46
C LEU A 243 -5.58 -0.93 -7.56
N TRP A 244 -5.35 -1.10 -6.26
CA TRP A 244 -5.31 0.01 -5.29
C TRP A 244 -3.91 0.39 -4.79
N GLN A 245 -2.86 -0.32 -5.23
CA GLN A 245 -1.45 -0.05 -4.86
C GLN A 245 -0.61 0.54 -6.00
N ARG A 246 -1.24 1.07 -7.07
CA ARG A 246 -0.50 1.80 -8.12
C ARG A 246 -0.96 3.24 -8.23
#